data_5679f9022341a4fdef7b31349edaf9c5
#
_entry.id   5679f9022341a4fdef7b31349edaf9c5
#
_cell.length_a   1.000
_cell.length_b   1.000
_cell.length_c   1.000
_cell.angle_alpha   90.00
_cell.angle_beta   90.00
_cell.angle_gamma   90.00
#
_symmetry.space_group_name_H-M   'P 1'
#
loop_
_entity.id
_entity.type
_entity.pdbx_description
1 polymer ?
#
loop_
_entity_poly.entity_id
_entity_poly.type
_entity_poly.pdbx_seq_one_letter_code
_entity_poly.pdbx_strand_id
1 'polypeptide(L)'
;MELTELETRLVPFSQAMYDDGGASVRDVHPMPGHAGFSYGFTVDLSDGQSESWFLRLPPPNVNWKGTADVLRQVQILNALDGTDVPHCSVRWSGDNLHWFDAPYFTVPKLEGDTVKLGPGEWAGDLTDDEKRDMARQMMSALAGVHKLDWESAVPGLGPAIPFDDDVTRWDRFYEKAADPELLIDAPAVRQ
;
A
#
# COMPACT_ATOMS: atom_id res chain seq x y z
N MET A 1 5.61 10.18 -13.23
CA MET A 1 5.87 9.24 -14.34
C MET A 1 4.56 9.06 -15.10
N GLU A 2 4.57 9.29 -16.39
CA GLU A 2 3.42 9.05 -17.25
C GLU A 2 3.27 7.56 -17.55
N LEU A 3 2.05 7.11 -17.86
CA LEU A 3 1.75 5.68 -18.01
C LEU A 3 2.59 5.02 -19.13
N THR A 4 2.74 5.68 -20.25
CA THR A 4 3.56 5.20 -21.39
C THR A 4 5.05 5.08 -21.06
N GLU A 5 5.55 5.96 -20.21
CA GLU A 5 6.93 5.86 -19.68
C GLU A 5 7.05 4.65 -18.77
N LEU A 6 6.08 4.44 -17.89
CA LEU A 6 6.05 3.28 -16.98
C LEU A 6 6.03 1.97 -17.78
N GLU A 7 5.18 1.85 -18.79
CA GLU A 7 5.13 0.69 -19.70
C GLU A 7 6.50 0.37 -20.30
N THR A 8 7.20 1.40 -20.77
CA THR A 8 8.54 1.26 -21.36
C THR A 8 9.56 0.76 -20.35
N ARG A 9 9.45 1.18 -19.09
CA ARG A 9 10.36 0.79 -18.01
C ARG A 9 10.05 -0.60 -17.44
N LEU A 10 8.79 -1.01 -17.44
CA LEU A 10 8.36 -2.30 -16.92
C LEU A 10 8.88 -3.49 -17.73
N VAL A 11 9.09 -3.35 -19.03
CA VAL A 11 9.63 -4.43 -19.88
C VAL A 11 11.03 -4.84 -19.42
N PRO A 12 12.05 -3.95 -19.45
CA PRO A 12 13.39 -4.33 -19.00
C PRO A 12 13.45 -4.68 -17.52
N PHE A 13 12.61 -4.09 -16.68
CA PHE A 13 12.46 -4.48 -15.28
C PHE A 13 12.02 -5.95 -15.17
N SER A 14 10.95 -6.33 -15.85
CA SER A 14 10.41 -7.69 -15.81
C SER A 14 11.42 -8.70 -16.37
N GLN A 15 12.06 -8.38 -17.48
CA GLN A 15 13.11 -9.23 -18.06
C GLN A 15 14.23 -9.51 -17.07
N ALA A 16 14.68 -8.49 -16.34
CA ALA A 16 15.72 -8.63 -15.34
C ALA A 16 15.24 -9.42 -14.09
N MET A 17 14.01 -9.18 -13.63
CA MET A 17 13.49 -9.82 -12.41
C MET A 17 13.17 -11.30 -12.60
N TYR A 18 12.85 -11.72 -13.83
CA TYR A 18 12.59 -13.13 -14.18
C TYR A 18 13.78 -13.84 -14.82
N ASP A 19 14.87 -13.12 -15.09
CA ASP A 19 16.00 -13.61 -15.92
C ASP A 19 15.51 -14.18 -17.26
N ASP A 20 14.52 -13.52 -17.86
CA ASP A 20 13.86 -13.91 -19.11
C ASP A 20 13.86 -12.75 -20.10
N GLY A 21 14.83 -12.76 -21.02
CA GLY A 21 14.97 -11.70 -22.06
C GLY A 21 13.80 -11.65 -23.06
N GLY A 22 12.92 -12.65 -23.09
CA GLY A 22 11.71 -12.66 -23.91
C GLY A 22 10.45 -12.23 -23.18
N ALA A 23 10.53 -11.96 -21.88
CA ALA A 23 9.37 -11.51 -21.11
C ALA A 23 8.80 -10.21 -21.67
N SER A 24 7.49 -10.14 -21.73
CA SER A 24 6.73 -8.97 -22.20
C SER A 24 5.74 -8.51 -21.14
N VAL A 25 5.30 -7.25 -21.24
CA VAL A 25 4.40 -6.62 -20.29
C VAL A 25 3.15 -6.15 -21.00
N ARG A 26 1.98 -6.36 -20.42
CA ARG A 26 0.68 -5.89 -20.89
C ARG A 26 -0.21 -5.42 -19.74
N ASP A 27 -1.35 -4.85 -20.10
CA ASP A 27 -2.41 -4.43 -19.18
C ASP A 27 -1.92 -3.48 -18.08
N VAL A 28 -1.01 -2.57 -18.42
CA VAL A 28 -0.52 -1.56 -17.47
C VAL A 28 -1.61 -0.51 -17.25
N HIS A 29 -2.03 -0.36 -16.00
CA HIS A 29 -3.10 0.58 -15.65
C HIS A 29 -2.93 1.13 -14.23
N PRO A 30 -3.41 2.35 -13.96
CA PRO A 30 -3.46 2.87 -12.60
C PRO A 30 -4.41 2.03 -11.73
N MET A 31 -4.01 1.75 -10.50
CA MET A 31 -4.87 1.11 -9.52
C MET A 31 -5.56 2.16 -8.65
N PRO A 32 -6.81 1.92 -8.23
CA PRO A 32 -7.52 2.84 -7.35
C PRO A 32 -6.78 3.01 -6.01
N GLY A 33 -6.69 4.24 -5.53
CA GLY A 33 -6.05 4.57 -4.25
C GLY A 33 -5.76 6.06 -4.12
N HIS A 34 -5.73 6.56 -2.88
CA HIS A 34 -5.53 7.99 -2.59
C HIS A 34 -4.13 8.31 -2.06
N ALA A 35 -3.37 7.31 -1.65
CA ALA A 35 -2.13 7.50 -0.89
C ALA A 35 -0.85 7.16 -1.66
N GLY A 36 -0.86 7.23 -2.98
CA GLY A 36 0.36 7.03 -3.77
C GLY A 36 0.07 6.55 -5.20
N PHE A 37 1.14 6.34 -5.94
CA PHE A 37 1.10 5.87 -7.31
C PHE A 37 1.17 4.35 -7.32
N SER A 38 0.07 3.72 -7.68
CA SER A 38 -0.10 2.27 -7.72
C SER A 38 -0.54 1.87 -9.11
N TYR A 39 0.08 0.82 -9.62
CA TYR A 39 -0.18 0.34 -10.98
C TYR A 39 -0.34 -1.19 -10.97
N GLY A 40 -1.31 -1.66 -11.74
CA GLY A 40 -1.43 -3.07 -12.10
C GLY A 40 -0.74 -3.32 -13.44
N PHE A 41 -0.12 -4.50 -13.60
CA PHE A 41 0.43 -4.95 -14.86
C PHE A 41 0.53 -6.47 -14.89
N THR A 42 0.63 -7.04 -16.09
CA THR A 42 0.81 -8.48 -16.30
C THR A 42 2.10 -8.72 -17.05
N VAL A 43 2.87 -9.70 -16.62
CA VAL A 43 4.07 -10.19 -17.29
C VAL A 43 3.75 -11.52 -17.96
N ASP A 44 4.02 -11.61 -19.25
CA ASP A 44 3.97 -12.86 -20.01
C ASP A 44 5.41 -13.36 -20.21
N LEU A 45 5.69 -14.57 -19.76
CA LEU A 45 7.00 -15.20 -19.80
C LEU A 45 7.18 -16.03 -21.08
N SER A 46 8.43 -16.28 -21.48
CA SER A 46 8.77 -17.06 -22.67
C SER A 46 8.29 -18.52 -22.60
N ASP A 47 8.06 -19.06 -21.41
CA ASP A 47 7.54 -20.41 -21.20
C ASP A 47 5.99 -20.50 -21.32
N GLY A 48 5.32 -19.38 -21.58
CA GLY A 48 3.88 -19.27 -21.71
C GLY A 48 3.13 -19.05 -20.40
N GLN A 49 3.83 -18.88 -19.28
CA GLN A 49 3.20 -18.46 -18.02
C GLN A 49 2.93 -16.96 -18.02
N SER A 50 1.90 -16.55 -17.29
CA SER A 50 1.54 -15.14 -17.09
C SER A 50 1.32 -14.87 -15.61
N GLU A 51 1.89 -13.78 -15.12
CA GLU A 51 1.74 -13.35 -13.72
C GLU A 51 1.31 -11.89 -13.66
N SER A 52 0.34 -11.60 -12.78
CA SER A 52 -0.17 -10.23 -12.59
C SER A 52 0.33 -9.63 -11.29
N TRP A 53 0.78 -8.40 -11.38
CA TRP A 53 1.47 -7.69 -10.32
C TRP A 53 0.83 -6.34 -9.98
N PHE A 54 0.99 -5.95 -8.73
CA PHE A 54 0.75 -4.62 -8.23
C PHE A 54 2.10 -3.96 -7.95
N LEU A 55 2.36 -2.82 -8.58
CA LEU A 55 3.53 -1.98 -8.34
C LEU A 55 3.14 -0.78 -7.48
N ARG A 56 3.92 -0.51 -6.45
CA ARG A 56 3.81 0.67 -5.62
C ARG A 56 5.00 1.57 -5.79
N LEU A 57 4.74 2.84 -6.13
CA LEU A 57 5.70 3.93 -6.15
C LEU A 57 5.30 5.01 -5.13
N PRO A 58 6.23 5.80 -4.60
CA PRO A 58 5.89 6.96 -3.78
C PRO A 58 5.27 8.06 -4.64
N PRO A 59 4.48 8.97 -4.04
CA PRO A 59 4.02 10.16 -4.74
C PRO A 59 5.20 11.00 -5.27
N PRO A 60 5.08 11.61 -6.47
CA PRO A 60 6.11 12.50 -6.98
C PRO A 60 6.15 13.80 -6.17
N ASN A 61 7.31 14.45 -6.17
CA ASN A 61 7.52 15.77 -5.57
C ASN A 61 7.26 15.86 -4.05
N VAL A 62 7.31 14.73 -3.35
CA VAL A 62 7.24 14.71 -1.88
C VAL A 62 8.50 14.08 -1.30
N ASN A 63 8.78 14.38 -0.05
CA ASN A 63 9.81 13.69 0.68
C ASN A 63 9.34 12.25 0.99
N TRP A 64 10.11 11.25 0.59
CA TRP A 64 9.80 9.83 0.79
C TRP A 64 10.03 9.39 2.24
N LYS A 65 9.21 9.95 3.14
CA LYS A 65 9.21 9.66 4.58
C LYS A 65 7.80 9.39 5.07
N GLY A 66 7.69 8.67 6.17
CA GLY A 66 6.40 8.34 6.77
C GLY A 66 5.52 7.50 5.83
N THR A 67 4.32 7.97 5.51
CA THR A 67 3.37 7.27 4.63
C THR A 67 3.79 7.25 3.16
N ALA A 68 4.68 8.15 2.74
CA ALA A 68 5.24 8.17 1.38
C ALA A 68 6.46 7.24 1.24
N ASP A 69 6.98 6.70 2.31
CA ASP A 69 8.08 5.73 2.30
C ASP A 69 7.57 4.34 1.97
N VAL A 70 7.74 3.93 0.72
CA VAL A 70 7.29 2.62 0.25
C VAL A 70 8.13 1.47 0.81
N LEU A 71 9.41 1.71 1.14
CA LEU A 71 10.26 0.67 1.72
C LEU A 71 9.95 0.43 3.19
N ARG A 72 9.42 1.43 3.90
CA ARG A 72 8.85 1.22 5.23
C ARG A 72 7.64 0.29 5.18
N GLN A 73 6.81 0.38 4.13
CA GLN A 73 5.70 -0.57 3.91
C GLN A 73 6.21 -1.99 3.67
N VAL A 74 7.30 -2.15 2.92
CA VAL A 74 7.97 -3.45 2.71
C VAL A 74 8.40 -4.08 4.04
N GLN A 75 9.02 -3.32 4.94
CA GLN A 75 9.43 -3.82 6.24
C GLN A 75 8.23 -4.34 7.05
N ILE A 76 7.11 -3.62 7.03
CA ILE A 76 5.88 -4.02 7.72
C ILE A 76 5.29 -5.29 7.09
N LEU A 77 5.19 -5.37 5.75
CA LEU A 77 4.67 -6.55 5.07
C LEU A 77 5.52 -7.79 5.37
N ASN A 78 6.84 -7.69 5.29
CA ASN A 78 7.75 -8.79 5.59
C ASN A 78 7.67 -9.23 7.07
N ALA A 79 7.34 -8.32 7.99
CA ALA A 79 7.16 -8.67 9.40
C ALA A 79 5.89 -9.50 9.66
N LEU A 80 4.96 -9.51 8.72
CA LEU A 80 3.76 -10.36 8.77
C LEU A 80 4.01 -11.77 8.23
N ASP A 81 5.13 -12.00 7.53
CA ASP A 81 5.48 -13.33 7.04
C ASP A 81 5.57 -14.33 8.20
N GLY A 82 4.93 -15.48 8.03
CA GLY A 82 4.86 -16.51 9.07
C GLY A 82 3.84 -16.27 10.18
N THR A 83 3.04 -15.18 10.10
CA THR A 83 1.89 -14.94 10.98
C THR A 83 0.59 -15.40 10.31
N ASP A 84 -0.50 -15.48 11.09
CA ASP A 84 -1.85 -15.78 10.57
C ASP A 84 -2.55 -14.54 9.98
N VAL A 85 -1.86 -13.39 9.89
CA VAL A 85 -2.43 -12.16 9.32
C VAL A 85 -2.43 -12.26 7.80
N PRO A 86 -3.60 -12.18 7.13
CA PRO A 86 -3.66 -12.16 5.69
C PRO A 86 -2.94 -10.92 5.14
N HIS A 87 -1.94 -11.11 4.30
CA HIS A 87 -1.18 -10.03 3.67
C HIS A 87 -0.64 -10.46 2.31
N CYS A 88 -0.14 -9.52 1.52
CA CYS A 88 0.56 -9.80 0.28
C CYS A 88 2.06 -9.89 0.55
N SER A 89 2.70 -10.99 0.19
CA SER A 89 4.16 -11.12 0.27
C SER A 89 4.82 -10.25 -0.79
N VAL A 90 5.85 -9.50 -0.39
CA VAL A 90 6.63 -8.67 -1.30
C VAL A 90 7.48 -9.56 -2.20
N ARG A 91 7.37 -9.39 -3.51
CA ARG A 91 8.16 -10.15 -4.47
C ARG A 91 9.48 -9.46 -4.79
N TRP A 92 9.42 -8.20 -5.18
CA TRP A 92 10.58 -7.37 -5.47
C TRP A 92 10.42 -6.00 -4.84
N SER A 93 11.49 -5.46 -4.32
CA SER A 93 11.55 -4.11 -3.79
C SER A 93 12.97 -3.55 -3.89
N GLY A 94 13.11 -2.25 -3.90
CA GLY A 94 14.41 -1.61 -3.91
C GLY A 94 14.35 -0.10 -3.92
N ASP A 95 15.49 0.50 -3.63
CA ASP A 95 15.76 1.94 -3.68
C ASP A 95 16.59 2.35 -4.90
N ASN A 96 16.93 1.40 -5.76
CA ASN A 96 17.65 1.68 -6.99
C ASN A 96 16.74 2.47 -7.95
N LEU A 97 17.08 3.73 -8.16
CA LEU A 97 16.33 4.66 -9.00
C LEU A 97 16.37 4.30 -10.49
N HIS A 98 17.24 3.37 -10.90
CA HIS A 98 17.40 2.96 -12.31
C HIS A 98 16.08 2.52 -12.96
N TRP A 99 15.25 1.82 -12.21
CA TRP A 99 13.99 1.27 -12.77
C TRP A 99 12.90 2.32 -12.94
N PHE A 100 12.60 3.07 -11.89
CA PHE A 100 11.41 3.92 -11.83
C PHE A 100 11.69 5.36 -11.38
N ASP A 101 12.95 5.78 -11.31
CA ASP A 101 13.40 7.05 -10.70
C ASP A 101 12.89 7.25 -9.25
N ALA A 102 12.48 6.17 -8.60
CA ALA A 102 11.91 6.14 -7.26
C ALA A 102 12.13 4.77 -6.60
N PRO A 103 12.12 4.67 -5.27
CA PRO A 103 12.01 3.40 -4.58
C PRO A 103 10.67 2.74 -4.92
N TYR A 104 10.64 1.41 -4.87
CA TYR A 104 9.48 0.64 -5.30
C TYR A 104 9.32 -0.66 -4.52
N PHE A 105 8.13 -1.22 -4.59
CA PHE A 105 7.90 -2.64 -4.36
C PHE A 105 6.78 -3.20 -5.23
N THR A 106 6.80 -4.52 -5.40
CA THR A 106 5.76 -5.28 -6.07
C THR A 106 5.23 -6.37 -5.18
N VAL A 107 3.93 -6.60 -5.28
CA VAL A 107 3.22 -7.74 -4.68
C VAL A 107 2.33 -8.39 -5.73
N PRO A 108 1.91 -9.65 -5.57
CA PRO A 108 0.91 -10.24 -6.46
C PRO A 108 -0.34 -9.36 -6.53
N LYS A 109 -0.86 -9.14 -7.74
CA LYS A 109 -2.15 -8.48 -7.92
C LYS A 109 -3.24 -9.43 -7.47
N LEU A 110 -3.94 -9.06 -6.40
CA LEU A 110 -5.08 -9.84 -5.92
C LEU A 110 -6.28 -9.64 -6.83
N GLU A 111 -7.02 -10.71 -7.04
CA GLU A 111 -8.35 -10.63 -7.63
C GLU A 111 -9.37 -10.24 -6.57
N GLY A 112 -10.43 -9.54 -7.00
CA GLY A 112 -11.51 -9.08 -6.13
C GLY A 112 -11.60 -7.58 -6.03
N ASP A 113 -12.56 -7.12 -5.25
CA ASP A 113 -12.86 -5.71 -5.06
C ASP A 113 -12.77 -5.31 -3.59
N THR A 114 -12.56 -4.02 -3.36
CA THR A 114 -12.64 -3.46 -2.01
C THR A 114 -14.05 -3.60 -1.44
N VAL A 115 -14.14 -3.89 -0.14
CA VAL A 115 -15.41 -3.99 0.55
C VAL A 115 -16.10 -2.62 0.60
N LYS A 116 -17.27 -2.53 -0.02
CA LYS A 116 -18.16 -1.39 0.02
C LYS A 116 -19.56 -1.84 0.41
N LEU A 117 -20.12 -1.24 1.45
CA LEU A 117 -21.42 -1.64 2.02
C LEU A 117 -22.60 -0.78 1.51
N GLY A 118 -22.37 0.09 0.53
CA GLY A 118 -23.41 0.96 -0.03
C GLY A 118 -24.48 0.18 -0.81
N PRO A 119 -25.66 0.79 -1.02
CA PRO A 119 -26.68 0.20 -1.89
C PRO A 119 -26.16 -0.02 -3.32
N GLY A 120 -26.35 -1.22 -3.87
CA GLY A 120 -25.84 -1.61 -5.19
C GLY A 120 -24.37 -1.99 -5.25
N GLU A 121 -23.67 -1.98 -4.14
CA GLU A 121 -22.32 -2.51 -4.02
C GLU A 121 -22.39 -3.99 -3.61
N TRP A 122 -21.47 -4.81 -4.13
CA TRP A 122 -21.52 -6.25 -3.93
C TRP A 122 -21.61 -6.70 -2.46
N ALA A 123 -20.91 -6.00 -1.56
CA ALA A 123 -20.96 -6.31 -0.14
C ALA A 123 -22.23 -5.78 0.55
N GLY A 124 -22.93 -4.82 -0.06
CA GLY A 124 -24.24 -4.35 0.38
C GLY A 124 -25.30 -5.42 0.24
N ASP A 125 -25.22 -6.25 -0.80
CA ASP A 125 -26.19 -7.27 -1.14
C ASP A 125 -25.98 -8.62 -0.39
N LEU A 126 -24.90 -8.74 0.38
CA LEU A 126 -24.67 -9.90 1.24
C LEU A 126 -25.74 -10.03 2.32
N THR A 127 -26.03 -11.26 2.72
CA THR A 127 -26.88 -11.56 3.87
C THR A 127 -26.25 -11.08 5.18
N ASP A 128 -27.03 -10.95 6.23
CA ASP A 128 -26.54 -10.56 7.55
C ASP A 128 -25.51 -11.53 8.11
N ASP A 129 -25.62 -12.82 7.80
CA ASP A 129 -24.68 -13.84 8.26
C ASP A 129 -23.34 -13.71 7.51
N GLU A 130 -23.36 -13.50 6.20
CA GLU A 130 -22.15 -13.23 5.40
C GLU A 130 -21.45 -11.94 5.84
N LYS A 131 -22.21 -10.86 6.11
CA LYS A 131 -21.66 -9.61 6.64
C LYS A 131 -21.00 -9.81 8.00
N ARG A 132 -21.64 -10.60 8.90
CA ARG A 132 -21.03 -10.91 10.21
C ARG A 132 -19.77 -11.77 10.08
N ASP A 133 -19.74 -12.71 9.15
CA ASP A 133 -18.57 -13.55 8.93
C ASP A 133 -17.41 -12.72 8.37
N MET A 134 -17.67 -11.89 7.37
CA MET A 134 -16.68 -10.95 6.84
C MET A 134 -16.15 -10.00 7.92
N ALA A 135 -17.01 -9.44 8.75
CA ALA A 135 -16.60 -8.57 9.86
C ALA A 135 -15.72 -9.32 10.88
N ARG A 136 -16.03 -10.60 11.19
CA ARG A 136 -15.18 -11.42 12.05
C ARG A 136 -13.80 -11.63 11.45
N GLN A 137 -13.71 -11.94 10.17
CA GLN A 137 -12.43 -12.13 9.48
C GLN A 137 -11.60 -10.83 9.53
N MET A 138 -12.20 -9.68 9.24
CA MET A 138 -11.54 -8.37 9.33
C MET A 138 -11.03 -8.08 10.74
N MET A 139 -11.87 -8.32 11.77
CA MET A 139 -11.48 -8.10 13.16
C MET A 139 -10.41 -9.09 13.63
N SER A 140 -10.43 -10.32 13.14
CA SER A 140 -9.40 -11.31 13.42
C SER A 140 -8.05 -10.90 12.83
N ALA A 141 -8.04 -10.44 11.58
CA ALA A 141 -6.83 -9.92 10.93
C ALA A 141 -6.27 -8.70 11.68
N LEU A 142 -7.14 -7.74 12.03
CA LEU A 142 -6.74 -6.56 12.81
C LEU A 142 -6.16 -6.94 14.19
N ALA A 143 -6.80 -7.88 14.88
CA ALA A 143 -6.29 -8.38 16.17
C ALA A 143 -4.93 -9.09 16.01
N GLY A 144 -4.70 -9.77 14.88
CA GLY A 144 -3.41 -10.35 14.53
C GLY A 144 -2.33 -9.29 14.37
N VAL A 145 -2.62 -8.21 13.63
CA VAL A 145 -1.70 -7.06 13.49
C VAL A 145 -1.36 -6.45 14.86
N HIS A 146 -2.36 -6.25 15.73
CA HIS A 146 -2.14 -5.67 17.06
C HIS A 146 -1.33 -6.58 18.01
N LYS A 147 -1.25 -7.87 17.72
CA LYS A 147 -0.44 -8.83 18.51
C LYS A 147 1.01 -8.93 18.01
N LEU A 148 1.31 -8.34 16.87
CA LEU A 148 2.67 -8.35 16.34
C LEU A 148 3.60 -7.63 17.32
N ASP A 149 4.67 -8.29 17.73
CA ASP A 149 5.80 -7.63 18.42
C ASP A 149 6.58 -6.80 17.38
N TRP A 150 6.03 -5.66 17.04
CA TRP A 150 6.55 -4.83 15.96
C TRP A 150 7.91 -4.22 16.29
N GLU A 151 8.22 -3.99 17.57
CA GLU A 151 9.53 -3.44 18.00
C GLU A 151 10.66 -4.41 17.66
N SER A 152 10.42 -5.71 17.87
CA SER A 152 11.37 -6.76 17.48
C SER A 152 11.32 -7.08 16.00
N ALA A 153 10.13 -7.12 15.39
CA ALA A 153 9.94 -7.53 14.01
C ALA A 153 10.35 -6.44 13.00
N VAL A 154 10.20 -5.15 13.35
CA VAL A 154 10.48 -4.01 12.46
C VAL A 154 11.30 -2.92 13.17
N PRO A 155 12.51 -3.21 13.60
CA PRO A 155 13.33 -2.23 14.34
C PRO A 155 13.62 -0.95 13.54
N GLY A 156 13.52 -1.02 12.20
CA GLY A 156 13.68 0.14 11.30
C GLY A 156 12.57 1.19 11.40
N LEU A 157 11.44 0.91 12.08
CA LEU A 157 10.38 1.90 12.32
C LEU A 157 10.78 2.97 13.35
N GLY A 158 11.80 2.68 14.17
CA GLY A 158 12.20 3.53 15.28
C GLY A 158 11.29 3.39 16.51
N PRO A 159 11.49 4.20 17.55
CA PRO A 159 10.71 4.11 18.77
C PRO A 159 9.25 4.49 18.56
N ALA A 160 8.36 3.95 19.40
CA ALA A 160 6.97 4.37 19.46
C ALA A 160 6.86 5.89 19.71
N ILE A 161 5.98 6.54 19.00
CA ILE A 161 5.66 7.95 19.25
C ILE A 161 4.72 8.01 20.45
N PRO A 162 5.04 8.73 21.53
CA PRO A 162 4.11 8.93 22.64
C PRO A 162 2.78 9.49 22.15
N PHE A 163 1.67 9.07 22.78
CA PHE A 163 0.34 9.49 22.35
C PHE A 163 0.17 11.03 22.33
N ASP A 164 0.68 11.70 23.35
CA ASP A 164 0.61 13.18 23.46
C ASP A 164 1.38 13.84 22.29
N ASP A 165 2.53 13.30 21.92
CA ASP A 165 3.31 13.80 20.78
C ASP A 165 2.57 13.54 19.45
N ASP A 166 1.89 12.41 19.32
CA ASP A 166 1.11 12.07 18.13
C ASP A 166 -0.10 12.99 17.96
N VAL A 167 -0.78 13.34 19.05
CA VAL A 167 -1.90 14.30 19.04
C VAL A 167 -1.40 15.71 18.70
N THR A 168 -0.32 16.16 19.36
CA THR A 168 0.18 17.54 19.20
C THR A 168 0.89 17.78 17.87
N ARG A 169 1.42 16.75 17.21
CA ARG A 169 2.08 16.92 15.89
C ARG A 169 1.18 17.53 14.82
N TRP A 170 -0.14 17.45 15.00
CA TRP A 170 -1.12 18.01 14.08
C TRP A 170 -1.33 19.51 14.28
N ASP A 171 -0.88 20.10 15.37
CA ASP A 171 -1.06 21.54 15.67
C ASP A 171 -0.50 22.44 14.58
N ARG A 172 0.66 22.07 14.01
CA ARG A 172 1.22 22.79 12.87
C ARG A 172 0.33 22.86 11.63
N PHE A 173 -0.62 21.94 11.49
CA PHE A 173 -1.59 21.97 10.39
C PHE A 173 -2.73 22.94 10.71
N TYR A 174 -3.12 23.05 11.98
CA TYR A 174 -4.05 24.08 12.43
C TYR A 174 -3.53 25.48 12.18
N GLU A 175 -2.27 25.73 12.52
CA GLU A 175 -1.62 27.02 12.31
C GLU A 175 -1.53 27.42 10.82
N LYS A 176 -1.54 26.44 9.93
CA LYS A 176 -1.42 26.61 8.47
C LYS A 176 -2.75 26.44 7.72
N ALA A 177 -3.83 26.19 8.42
CA ALA A 177 -5.13 25.99 7.79
C ALA A 177 -5.56 27.24 7.02
N ALA A 178 -5.96 27.03 5.77
CA ALA A 178 -6.39 28.10 4.88
C ALA A 178 -7.75 28.72 5.30
N ASP A 179 -8.53 27.98 6.08
CA ASP A 179 -9.84 28.40 6.57
C ASP A 179 -9.94 28.21 8.10
N PRO A 180 -9.58 29.25 8.87
CA PRO A 180 -9.64 29.20 10.32
C PRO A 180 -11.07 29.01 10.88
N GLU A 181 -12.12 29.38 10.13
CA GLU A 181 -13.51 29.26 10.58
C GLU A 181 -13.91 27.78 10.73
N LEU A 182 -13.40 26.89 9.88
CA LEU A 182 -13.63 25.46 9.98
C LEU A 182 -12.98 24.80 11.21
N LEU A 183 -12.06 25.51 11.85
CA LEU A 183 -11.28 24.98 12.98
C LEU A 183 -11.67 25.61 14.32
N ILE A 184 -12.72 26.45 14.35
CA ILE A 184 -13.08 27.23 15.56
C ILE A 184 -13.38 26.34 16.78
N ASP A 185 -14.00 25.18 16.53
CA ASP A 185 -14.37 24.21 17.56
C ASP A 185 -13.31 23.12 17.79
N ALA A 186 -12.25 23.09 16.99
CA ALA A 186 -11.25 22.05 17.08
C ALA A 186 -10.51 22.01 18.43
N PRO A 187 -10.18 23.12 19.10
CA PRO A 187 -9.60 23.11 20.43
C PRO A 187 -10.50 22.44 21.49
N ALA A 188 -11.83 22.55 21.35
CA ALA A 188 -12.78 21.92 22.27
C ALA A 188 -12.84 20.39 22.14
N VAL A 189 -12.55 19.85 20.94
CA VAL A 189 -12.51 18.41 20.70
C VAL A 189 -11.26 17.76 21.32
N ARG A 190 -10.23 18.54 21.64
CA ARG A 190 -8.95 18.09 22.21
C ARG A 190 -8.93 18.02 23.75
N GLN A 191 -9.94 18.56 24.41
CA GLN A 191 -10.11 18.50 25.87
C GLN A 191 -10.82 17.22 26.30
#